data_a91ebf54afa34a1387116f414ce5b6b2
#
_entry.id   a91ebf54afa34a1387116f414ce5b6b2
#
_cell.length_a   1.000
_cell.length_b   1.000
_cell.length_c   1.000
_cell.angle_alpha   90.00
_cell.angle_beta   90.00
_cell.angle_gamma   90.00
#
_symmetry.space_group_name_H-M   'P 1'
#
loop_
_entity.id
_entity.type
_entity.pdbx_description
1 polymer ?
#
loop_
_entity_poly.entity_id
_entity_poly.type
_entity_poly.pdbx_seq_one_letter_code
_entity_poly.pdbx_strand_id
1 'polypeptide(L)'
;MEFLKEILGDTLYAQFEQALNAYNGSEANKDKQVKLANLSSGEYVGKGKYDALQAQLDSKDTELTTANNLIAELKKGTKDNEGLQGKITEYESQVATLQAELAKTRLDNAIQLALRDAKAVDPDYLAYKLREKYKPEELTLDENGKVKGMDEKLSGLKTQFPNQFETSGTKKIIENKLEDGEQGEAEPQNLEDALKLAYGPKND
;
A
#
# COMPACT_ATOMS: atom_id res chain seq x y z
N MET A 1 -12.53 -5.70 -0.69
CA MET A 1 -13.16 -6.29 -1.90
C MET A 1 -14.53 -5.69 -2.22
N GLU A 2 -14.85 -4.53 -1.68
CA GLU A 2 -16.17 -3.89 -1.84
C GLU A 2 -16.55 -3.59 -3.30
N PHE A 3 -15.58 -3.39 -4.18
CA PHE A 3 -15.83 -3.22 -5.61
C PHE A 3 -16.64 -4.37 -6.25
N LEU A 4 -16.60 -5.58 -5.68
CA LEU A 4 -17.42 -6.71 -6.13
C LEU A 4 -18.86 -6.62 -5.64
N LYS A 5 -19.11 -5.89 -4.55
CA LYS A 5 -20.44 -5.75 -3.96
C LYS A 5 -21.42 -5.03 -4.88
N GLU A 6 -20.92 -4.01 -5.59
CA GLU A 6 -21.70 -3.28 -6.60
C GLU A 6 -22.11 -4.17 -7.78
N ILE A 7 -21.27 -5.17 -8.12
CA ILE A 7 -21.50 -6.09 -9.24
C ILE A 7 -22.40 -7.25 -8.81
N LEU A 8 -22.15 -7.82 -7.63
CA LEU A 8 -22.78 -9.05 -7.15
C LEU A 8 -24.06 -8.80 -6.34
N GLY A 9 -24.22 -7.60 -5.80
CA GLY A 9 -25.23 -7.30 -4.79
C GLY A 9 -24.92 -7.95 -3.43
N ASP A 10 -25.60 -7.50 -2.39
CA ASP A 10 -25.28 -7.85 -0.99
C ASP A 10 -25.29 -9.37 -0.72
N THR A 11 -26.30 -10.08 -1.21
CA THR A 11 -26.52 -11.50 -0.93
C THR A 11 -25.44 -12.39 -1.57
N LEU A 12 -25.17 -12.16 -2.85
CA LEU A 12 -24.17 -12.96 -3.57
C LEU A 12 -22.74 -12.61 -3.13
N TYR A 13 -22.51 -11.34 -2.81
CA TYR A 13 -21.23 -10.90 -2.26
C TYR A 13 -20.92 -11.58 -0.93
N ALA A 14 -21.89 -11.67 -0.01
CA ALA A 14 -21.70 -12.35 1.27
C ALA A 14 -21.38 -13.84 1.11
N GLN A 15 -22.07 -14.53 0.20
CA GLN A 15 -21.80 -15.94 -0.12
C GLN A 15 -20.41 -16.13 -0.73
N PHE A 16 -20.02 -15.25 -1.65
CA PHE A 16 -18.70 -15.24 -2.26
C PHE A 16 -17.59 -15.02 -1.23
N GLU A 17 -17.77 -14.03 -0.35
CA GLU A 17 -16.79 -13.70 0.70
C GLU A 17 -16.61 -14.87 1.68
N GLN A 18 -17.70 -15.52 2.07
CA GLN A 18 -17.66 -16.72 2.91
C GLN A 18 -16.90 -17.87 2.23
N ALA A 19 -17.17 -18.13 0.95
CA ALA A 19 -16.50 -19.17 0.18
C ALA A 19 -15.00 -18.89 0.03
N LEU A 20 -14.63 -17.65 -0.27
CA LEU A 20 -13.24 -17.22 -0.41
C LEU A 20 -12.47 -17.32 0.91
N ASN A 21 -13.09 -16.89 2.01
CA ASN A 21 -12.50 -16.99 3.33
C ASN A 21 -12.33 -18.46 3.78
N ALA A 22 -13.29 -19.32 3.48
CA ALA A 22 -13.19 -20.75 3.74
C ALA A 22 -12.06 -21.40 2.93
N TYR A 23 -11.93 -21.04 1.65
CA TYR A 23 -10.83 -21.52 0.80
C TYR A 23 -9.47 -21.07 1.32
N ASN A 24 -9.31 -19.76 1.60
CA ASN A 24 -8.06 -19.18 2.06
C ASN A 24 -7.68 -19.59 3.50
N GLY A 25 -8.67 -19.93 4.33
CA GLY A 25 -8.46 -20.39 5.72
C GLY A 25 -8.09 -21.87 5.83
N SER A 26 -8.20 -22.63 4.74
CA SER A 26 -7.82 -24.05 4.72
C SER A 26 -6.30 -24.22 4.77
N GLU A 27 -5.79 -25.10 5.64
CA GLU A 27 -4.36 -25.44 5.70
C GLU A 27 -3.83 -25.95 4.34
N ALA A 28 -4.64 -26.68 3.59
CA ALA A 28 -4.29 -27.19 2.26
C ALA A 28 -4.04 -26.05 1.21
N ASN A 29 -4.52 -24.84 1.47
CA ASN A 29 -4.44 -23.70 0.57
C ASN A 29 -3.52 -22.57 1.09
N LYS A 30 -2.75 -22.83 2.14
CA LYS A 30 -1.90 -21.83 2.79
C LYS A 30 -0.94 -21.12 1.82
N ASP A 31 -0.39 -21.90 0.86
CA ASP A 31 0.52 -21.40 -0.18
C ASP A 31 -0.20 -21.00 -1.48
N LYS A 32 -1.53 -21.16 -1.56
CA LYS A 32 -2.36 -20.94 -2.75
C LYS A 32 -3.50 -19.96 -2.49
N GLN A 33 -3.34 -19.08 -1.52
CA GLN A 33 -4.38 -18.10 -1.19
C GLN A 33 -4.75 -17.22 -2.38
N VAL A 34 -6.05 -17.09 -2.60
CA VAL A 34 -6.60 -16.21 -3.65
C VAL A 34 -6.79 -14.82 -3.08
N LYS A 35 -6.17 -13.84 -3.74
CA LYS A 35 -6.34 -12.41 -3.45
C LYS A 35 -6.95 -11.74 -4.68
N LEU A 36 -8.00 -10.99 -4.47
CA LEU A 36 -8.68 -10.26 -5.54
C LEU A 36 -8.44 -8.77 -5.40
N ALA A 37 -8.15 -8.13 -6.51
CA ALA A 37 -7.93 -6.69 -6.58
C ALA A 37 -8.64 -6.12 -7.82
N ASN A 38 -9.09 -4.88 -7.73
CA ASN A 38 -9.57 -4.14 -8.89
C ASN A 38 -8.37 -3.56 -9.64
N LEU A 39 -7.98 -4.20 -10.71
CA LEU A 39 -6.83 -3.76 -11.52
C LEU A 39 -7.10 -2.44 -12.26
N SER A 40 -8.36 -2.04 -12.42
CA SER A 40 -8.74 -0.77 -13.06
C SER A 40 -8.54 0.44 -12.15
N SER A 41 -8.37 0.24 -10.83
CA SER A 41 -8.12 1.33 -9.88
C SER A 41 -6.77 2.02 -10.06
N GLY A 42 -5.83 1.38 -10.80
CA GLY A 42 -4.46 1.85 -10.93
C GLY A 42 -3.57 1.59 -9.69
N GLU A 43 -4.14 1.06 -8.61
CA GLU A 43 -3.41 0.77 -7.36
C GLU A 43 -2.56 -0.49 -7.45
N TYR A 44 -2.86 -1.36 -8.41
CA TYR A 44 -2.20 -2.65 -8.57
C TYR A 44 -1.48 -2.75 -9.90
N VAL A 45 -0.23 -3.13 -9.86
CA VAL A 45 0.56 -3.49 -11.03
C VAL A 45 0.83 -4.98 -10.98
N GLY A 46 0.50 -5.69 -12.05
CA GLY A 46 0.80 -7.12 -12.15
C GLY A 46 2.30 -7.39 -11.98
N LYS A 47 2.66 -8.50 -11.32
CA LYS A 47 4.06 -8.87 -11.04
C LYS A 47 4.96 -8.78 -12.28
N GLY A 48 4.51 -9.29 -13.44
CA GLY A 48 5.29 -9.24 -14.68
C GLY A 48 5.57 -7.81 -15.16
N LYS A 49 4.65 -6.87 -14.98
CA LYS A 49 4.87 -5.46 -15.31
C LYS A 49 5.84 -4.80 -14.32
N TYR A 50 5.73 -5.15 -13.04
CA TYR A 50 6.67 -4.69 -12.02
C TYR A 50 8.10 -5.18 -12.32
N ASP A 51 8.25 -6.48 -12.57
CA ASP A 51 9.55 -7.10 -12.90
C ASP A 51 10.17 -6.47 -14.17
N ALA A 52 9.34 -6.18 -15.18
CA ALA A 52 9.79 -5.50 -16.41
C ALA A 52 10.24 -4.06 -16.13
N LEU A 53 9.53 -3.31 -15.31
CA LEU A 53 9.93 -1.95 -14.90
C LEU A 53 11.21 -1.97 -14.07
N GLN A 54 11.35 -2.95 -13.17
CA GLN A 54 12.57 -3.12 -12.39
C GLN A 54 13.78 -3.40 -13.30
N ALA A 55 13.62 -4.29 -14.28
CA ALA A 55 14.68 -4.57 -15.26
C ALA A 55 15.04 -3.33 -16.10
N GLN A 56 14.07 -2.48 -16.44
CA GLN A 56 14.33 -1.21 -17.11
C GLN A 56 15.12 -0.25 -16.23
N LEU A 57 14.79 -0.16 -14.93
CA LEU A 57 15.53 0.65 -13.96
C LEU A 57 16.99 0.18 -13.85
N ASP A 58 17.22 -1.14 -13.79
CA ASP A 58 18.56 -1.72 -13.71
C ASP A 58 19.38 -1.47 -14.99
N SER A 59 18.71 -1.55 -16.17
CA SER A 59 19.32 -1.18 -17.45
C SER A 59 19.74 0.28 -17.47
N LYS A 60 18.88 1.20 -17.01
CA LYS A 60 19.19 2.63 -16.96
C LYS A 60 20.34 2.95 -16.00
N ASP A 61 20.46 2.26 -14.90
CA ASP A 61 21.60 2.38 -13.99
C ASP A 61 22.92 1.97 -14.66
N THR A 62 22.89 0.88 -15.41
CA THR A 62 24.04 0.42 -16.19
C THR A 62 24.43 1.42 -17.28
N GLU A 63 23.45 1.99 -18.01
CA GLU A 63 23.67 3.04 -19.01
C GLU A 63 24.29 4.28 -18.39
N LEU A 64 23.80 4.75 -17.23
CA LEU A 64 24.35 5.88 -16.50
C LEU A 64 25.79 5.63 -16.02
N THR A 65 26.07 4.42 -15.53
CA THR A 65 27.43 4.03 -15.13
C THR A 65 28.38 4.07 -16.32
N THR A 66 27.95 3.57 -17.47
CA THR A 66 28.72 3.60 -18.72
C THR A 66 28.98 5.03 -19.18
N ALA A 67 27.94 5.89 -19.12
CA ALA A 67 28.05 7.31 -19.48
C ALA A 67 29.09 8.03 -18.58
N ASN A 68 29.07 7.78 -17.26
CA ASN A 68 30.07 8.33 -16.34
C ASN A 68 31.49 7.92 -16.70
N ASN A 69 31.72 6.65 -17.03
CA ASN A 69 33.02 6.13 -17.41
C ASN A 69 33.50 6.81 -18.70
N LEU A 70 32.64 6.96 -19.71
CA LEU A 70 32.96 7.67 -20.96
C LEU A 70 33.29 9.15 -20.72
N ILE A 71 32.54 9.83 -19.87
CA ILE A 71 32.81 11.21 -19.47
C ILE A 71 34.20 11.32 -18.83
N ALA A 72 34.53 10.39 -17.92
CA ALA A 72 35.84 10.37 -17.25
C ALA A 72 37.00 10.14 -18.24
N GLU A 73 36.79 9.29 -19.25
CA GLU A 73 37.78 9.07 -20.33
C GLU A 73 37.94 10.29 -21.24
N LEU A 74 36.84 10.92 -21.64
CA LEU A 74 36.84 12.14 -22.43
C LEU A 74 37.56 13.28 -21.71
N LYS A 75 37.35 13.42 -20.39
CA LYS A 75 38.06 14.41 -19.56
C LYS A 75 39.58 14.23 -19.60
N LYS A 76 40.06 12.99 -19.59
CA LYS A 76 41.48 12.71 -19.69
C LYS A 76 42.03 13.07 -21.07
N GLY A 77 41.27 12.81 -22.14
CA GLY A 77 41.71 13.03 -23.52
C GLY A 77 41.61 14.47 -24.02
N THR A 78 40.89 15.37 -23.31
CA THR A 78 40.57 16.71 -23.78
C THR A 78 41.05 17.83 -22.87
N LYS A 79 42.12 17.58 -22.10
CA LYS A 79 42.66 18.53 -21.12
C LYS A 79 43.01 19.92 -21.67
N ASP A 80 43.38 20.01 -22.92
CA ASP A 80 43.84 21.22 -23.57
C ASP A 80 42.74 21.96 -24.37
N ASN A 81 41.47 21.51 -24.25
CA ASN A 81 40.35 22.11 -24.99
C ASN A 81 39.26 22.59 -24.01
N GLU A 82 39.30 23.88 -23.68
CA GLU A 82 38.36 24.52 -22.72
C GLU A 82 36.89 24.35 -23.13
N GLY A 83 36.59 24.43 -24.43
CA GLY A 83 35.20 24.27 -24.90
C GLY A 83 34.65 22.87 -24.71
N LEU A 84 35.49 21.84 -24.87
CA LEU A 84 35.13 20.46 -24.60
C LEU A 84 35.07 20.20 -23.10
N GLN A 85 35.92 20.78 -22.29
CA GLN A 85 35.87 20.69 -20.84
C GLN A 85 34.56 21.27 -20.28
N GLY A 86 34.08 22.38 -20.81
CA GLY A 86 32.78 22.97 -20.43
C GLY A 86 31.60 22.00 -20.68
N LYS A 87 31.58 21.38 -21.87
CA LYS A 87 30.53 20.38 -22.21
C LYS A 87 30.63 19.12 -21.32
N ILE A 88 31.83 18.63 -21.03
CA ILE A 88 32.03 17.48 -20.15
C ILE A 88 31.49 17.78 -18.77
N THR A 89 31.77 18.98 -18.21
CA THR A 89 31.23 19.39 -16.90
C THR A 89 29.69 19.44 -16.88
N GLU A 90 29.08 19.93 -17.98
CA GLU A 90 27.64 19.93 -18.14
C GLU A 90 27.04 18.50 -18.14
N TYR A 91 27.65 17.58 -18.92
CA TYR A 91 27.21 16.18 -18.95
C TYR A 91 27.41 15.46 -17.60
N GLU A 92 28.50 15.74 -16.88
CA GLU A 92 28.69 15.23 -15.53
C GLU A 92 27.56 15.67 -14.59
N SER A 93 27.17 16.93 -14.65
CA SER A 93 26.07 17.45 -13.85
C SER A 93 24.74 16.79 -14.21
N GLN A 94 24.46 16.60 -15.50
CA GLN A 94 23.25 15.92 -15.96
C GLN A 94 23.20 14.47 -15.51
N VAL A 95 24.32 13.74 -15.65
CA VAL A 95 24.40 12.33 -15.22
C VAL A 95 24.25 12.20 -13.71
N ALA A 96 24.88 13.10 -12.92
CA ALA A 96 24.72 13.12 -11.47
C ALA A 96 23.26 13.34 -11.04
N THR A 97 22.57 14.26 -11.73
CA THR A 97 21.13 14.52 -11.50
C THR A 97 20.30 13.28 -11.79
N LEU A 98 20.50 12.65 -12.96
CA LEU A 98 19.77 11.45 -13.36
C LEU A 98 20.04 10.26 -12.40
N GLN A 99 21.26 10.13 -11.91
CA GLN A 99 21.59 9.11 -10.90
C GLN A 99 20.86 9.34 -9.57
N ALA A 100 20.78 10.60 -9.12
CA ALA A 100 20.06 10.96 -7.91
C ALA A 100 18.55 10.69 -8.07
N GLU A 101 17.96 11.01 -9.21
CA GLU A 101 16.56 10.74 -9.53
C GLU A 101 16.29 9.23 -9.59
N LEU A 102 17.18 8.46 -10.21
CA LEU A 102 17.07 7.01 -10.28
C LEU A 102 17.13 6.37 -8.89
N ALA A 103 18.09 6.79 -8.06
CA ALA A 103 18.24 6.31 -6.69
C ALA A 103 16.99 6.63 -5.85
N LYS A 104 16.45 7.84 -5.99
CA LYS A 104 15.20 8.26 -5.34
C LYS A 104 14.03 7.39 -5.79
N THR A 105 13.87 7.17 -7.09
CA THR A 105 12.79 6.35 -7.65
C THR A 105 12.86 4.92 -7.14
N ARG A 106 14.06 4.33 -7.08
CA ARG A 106 14.26 2.98 -6.51
C ARG A 106 13.87 2.91 -5.04
N LEU A 107 14.28 3.89 -4.25
CA LEU A 107 13.93 3.96 -2.83
C LEU A 107 12.41 4.13 -2.64
N ASP A 108 11.80 5.01 -3.40
CA ASP A 108 10.35 5.26 -3.35
C ASP A 108 9.57 3.99 -3.69
N ASN A 109 9.97 3.28 -4.73
CA ASN A 109 9.35 2.01 -5.13
C ASN A 109 9.54 0.92 -4.05
N ALA A 110 10.72 0.82 -3.45
CA ALA A 110 10.99 -0.15 -2.40
C ALA A 110 10.16 0.12 -1.14
N ILE A 111 9.98 1.39 -0.75
CA ILE A 111 9.11 1.79 0.36
C ILE A 111 7.65 1.44 0.04
N GLN A 112 7.18 1.79 -1.14
CA GLN A 112 5.81 1.51 -1.57
C GLN A 112 5.51 0.01 -1.58
N LEU A 113 6.44 -0.79 -2.11
CA LEU A 113 6.29 -2.24 -2.14
C LEU A 113 6.21 -2.82 -0.71
N ALA A 114 7.13 -2.40 0.17
CA ALA A 114 7.16 -2.89 1.54
C ALA A 114 5.90 -2.51 2.34
N LEU A 115 5.34 -1.31 2.12
CA LEU A 115 4.09 -0.88 2.74
C LEU A 115 2.89 -1.69 2.23
N ARG A 116 2.81 -1.97 0.92
CA ARG A 116 1.78 -2.83 0.33
C ARG A 116 1.88 -4.26 0.83
N ASP A 117 3.06 -4.83 0.91
CA ASP A 117 3.30 -6.17 1.46
C ASP A 117 2.87 -6.24 2.94
N ALA A 118 3.05 -5.14 3.68
CA ALA A 118 2.60 -4.99 5.06
C ALA A 118 1.09 -4.75 5.18
N LYS A 119 0.34 -4.72 4.07
CA LYS A 119 -1.11 -4.45 3.98
C LYS A 119 -1.49 -3.05 4.48
N ALA A 120 -0.73 -2.06 4.08
CA ALA A 120 -1.08 -0.66 4.31
C ALA A 120 -2.37 -0.29 3.55
N VAL A 121 -3.28 0.41 4.20
CA VAL A 121 -4.52 0.93 3.60
C VAL A 121 -4.20 2.09 2.67
N ASP A 122 -3.33 2.99 3.11
CA ASP A 122 -2.82 4.11 2.33
C ASP A 122 -1.27 4.10 2.35
N PRO A 123 -0.64 3.43 1.35
CA PRO A 123 0.82 3.38 1.26
C PRO A 123 1.47 4.74 1.04
N ASP A 124 0.81 5.67 0.34
CA ASP A 124 1.37 7.01 0.06
C ASP A 124 1.44 7.86 1.32
N TYR A 125 0.37 7.86 2.11
CA TYR A 125 0.35 8.52 3.40
C TYR A 125 1.40 7.96 4.36
N LEU A 126 1.52 6.64 4.44
CA LEU A 126 2.50 6.00 5.31
C LEU A 126 3.93 6.19 4.82
N ALA A 127 4.17 6.25 3.51
CA ALA A 127 5.46 6.61 2.95
C ALA A 127 5.86 8.05 3.29
N TYR A 128 4.89 8.98 3.26
CA TYR A 128 5.12 10.36 3.74
C TYR A 128 5.50 10.37 5.23
N LYS A 129 4.74 9.65 6.08
CA LYS A 129 5.03 9.55 7.52
C LYS A 129 6.38 8.89 7.82
N LEU A 130 6.78 7.93 7.02
CA LEU A 130 8.10 7.30 7.11
C LEU A 130 9.22 8.33 6.87
N ARG A 131 9.08 9.16 5.82
CA ARG A 131 10.06 10.22 5.49
C ARG A 131 10.06 11.37 6.48
N GLU A 132 8.95 11.65 7.15
CA GLU A 132 8.87 12.64 8.22
C GLU A 132 9.63 12.16 9.48
N LYS A 133 9.57 10.86 9.76
CA LYS A 133 10.14 10.26 10.96
C LYS A 133 11.63 9.91 10.84
N TYR A 134 12.06 9.45 9.68
CA TYR A 134 13.43 8.98 9.44
C TYR A 134 14.16 9.92 8.48
N LYS A 135 15.42 10.19 8.79
CA LYS A 135 16.27 11.01 7.93
C LYS A 135 16.61 10.28 6.63
N PRO A 136 16.94 10.99 5.54
CA PRO A 136 17.32 10.38 4.26
C PRO A 136 18.43 9.32 4.39
N GLU A 137 19.39 9.54 5.28
CA GLU A 137 20.54 8.62 5.50
C GLU A 137 20.10 7.29 6.13
N GLU A 138 18.96 7.26 6.80
CA GLU A 138 18.38 6.06 7.41
C GLU A 138 17.46 5.29 6.46
N LEU A 139 17.11 5.91 5.33
CA LEU A 139 16.27 5.33 4.29
C LEU A 139 17.14 4.96 3.07
N THR A 140 17.91 3.90 3.20
CA THR A 140 18.79 3.40 2.14
C THR A 140 18.41 1.98 1.73
N LEU A 141 18.79 1.57 0.52
CA LEU A 141 18.54 0.23 0.02
C LEU A 141 19.71 -0.70 0.42
N ASP A 142 19.40 -1.98 0.61
CA ASP A 142 20.36 -3.05 0.71
C ASP A 142 20.77 -3.59 -0.68
N GLU A 143 21.61 -4.60 -0.73
CA GLU A 143 22.08 -5.25 -1.96
C GLU A 143 20.95 -5.92 -2.77
N ASN A 144 19.82 -6.22 -2.11
CA ASN A 144 18.64 -6.82 -2.72
C ASN A 144 17.60 -5.78 -3.15
N GLY A 145 17.92 -4.48 -3.05
CA GLY A 145 17.02 -3.39 -3.37
C GLY A 145 15.88 -3.18 -2.36
N LYS A 146 15.99 -3.74 -1.15
CA LYS A 146 15.02 -3.52 -0.06
C LYS A 146 15.49 -2.40 0.86
N VAL A 147 14.55 -1.72 1.50
CA VAL A 147 14.89 -0.67 2.48
C VAL A 147 15.51 -1.30 3.72
N LYS A 148 16.70 -0.84 4.11
CA LYS A 148 17.41 -1.34 5.30
C LYS A 148 16.58 -1.11 6.57
N GLY A 149 16.45 -2.17 7.38
CA GLY A 149 15.70 -2.12 8.64
C GLY A 149 14.21 -1.81 8.45
N MET A 150 13.63 -2.20 7.30
CA MET A 150 12.21 -1.91 6.98
C MET A 150 11.25 -2.57 7.95
N ASP A 151 11.55 -3.77 8.44
CA ASP A 151 10.68 -4.50 9.38
C ASP A 151 10.50 -3.75 10.70
N GLU A 152 11.57 -3.16 11.23
CA GLU A 152 11.53 -2.32 12.43
C GLU A 152 10.75 -1.03 12.18
N LYS A 153 10.97 -0.41 11.03
CA LYS A 153 10.26 0.80 10.61
C LYS A 153 8.75 0.54 10.44
N LEU A 154 8.39 -0.58 9.83
CA LEU A 154 6.99 -1.02 9.70
C LEU A 154 6.35 -1.32 11.06
N SER A 155 7.07 -1.98 11.96
CA SER A 155 6.62 -2.24 13.32
C SER A 155 6.28 -0.93 14.05
N GLY A 156 7.16 0.07 13.92
CA GLY A 156 6.94 1.41 14.46
C GLY A 156 5.73 2.14 13.85
N LEU A 157 5.53 2.01 12.53
CA LEU A 157 4.36 2.58 11.85
C LEU A 157 3.06 1.89 12.27
N LYS A 158 3.05 0.55 12.38
CA LYS A 158 1.88 -0.22 12.85
C LYS A 158 1.47 0.15 14.27
N THR A 159 2.45 0.43 15.14
CA THR A 159 2.18 0.88 16.51
C THR A 159 1.59 2.30 16.54
N GLN A 160 2.10 3.19 15.68
CA GLN A 160 1.68 4.59 15.64
C GLN A 160 0.39 4.81 14.86
N PHE A 161 0.15 4.02 13.81
CA PHE A 161 -0.98 4.15 12.89
C PHE A 161 -1.70 2.80 12.69
N PRO A 162 -2.23 2.16 13.77
CA PRO A 162 -2.80 0.80 13.67
C PRO A 162 -3.97 0.71 12.69
N ASN A 163 -4.75 1.78 12.53
CA ASN A 163 -5.91 1.82 11.62
C ASN A 163 -5.51 1.99 10.13
N GLN A 164 -4.24 2.24 9.85
CA GLN A 164 -3.70 2.36 8.48
C GLN A 164 -3.14 1.04 7.95
N PHE A 165 -3.30 -0.04 8.68
CA PHE A 165 -2.95 -1.39 8.25
C PHE A 165 -4.16 -2.30 8.36
N GLU A 166 -4.36 -3.15 7.37
CA GLU A 166 -5.42 -4.18 7.44
C GLU A 166 -5.12 -5.12 8.60
N THR A 167 -6.01 -5.15 9.57
CA THR A 167 -5.98 -6.16 10.63
C THR A 167 -6.56 -7.46 10.07
N SER A 168 -5.82 -8.55 10.19
CA SER A 168 -6.29 -9.91 9.88
C SER A 168 -7.31 -10.41 10.90
N GLY A 169 -8.26 -9.59 11.27
CA GLY A 169 -9.31 -9.91 12.22
C GLY A 169 -10.59 -9.22 11.81
N THR A 170 -11.67 -9.97 11.73
CA THR A 170 -13.02 -9.43 11.74
C THR A 170 -13.06 -8.30 12.76
N LYS A 171 -13.28 -7.05 12.32
CA LYS A 171 -13.68 -5.99 13.24
C LYS A 171 -14.93 -6.52 13.94
N LYS A 172 -14.78 -6.98 15.18
CA LYS A 172 -15.92 -7.18 16.04
C LYS A 172 -16.51 -5.79 16.19
N ILE A 173 -17.58 -5.53 15.50
CA ILE A 173 -18.45 -4.41 15.81
C ILE A 173 -18.95 -4.77 17.21
N ILE A 174 -18.33 -4.18 18.23
CA ILE A 174 -18.92 -4.16 19.57
C ILE A 174 -20.05 -3.15 19.36
N GLU A 175 -21.22 -3.62 19.00
CA GLU A 175 -22.43 -2.88 19.29
C GLU A 175 -22.36 -2.63 20.79
N ASN A 176 -22.11 -1.40 21.19
CA ASN A 176 -22.37 -0.97 22.54
C ASN A 176 -23.87 -1.26 22.73
N LYS A 177 -24.18 -2.36 23.42
CA LYS A 177 -25.49 -2.57 23.99
C LYS A 177 -25.77 -1.27 24.73
N LEU A 178 -26.70 -0.49 24.23
CA LEU A 178 -27.32 0.54 25.00
C LEU A 178 -27.72 -0.15 26.32
N GLU A 179 -27.20 0.36 27.43
CA GLU A 179 -27.60 -0.13 28.74
C GLU A 179 -29.11 -0.24 28.73
N ASP A 180 -29.61 -1.40 29.14
CA ASP A 180 -31.04 -1.68 29.26
C ASP A 180 -31.67 -0.53 30.05
N GLY A 181 -32.18 0.47 29.30
CA GLY A 181 -33.17 1.37 29.83
C GLY A 181 -34.37 0.48 30.19
N GLU A 182 -34.83 0.63 31.40
CA GLU A 182 -35.97 0.05 32.07
C GLU A 182 -36.94 -0.70 31.16
N GLN A 183 -37.33 -1.92 31.57
CA GLN A 183 -38.29 -2.80 30.97
C GLN A 183 -39.43 -2.00 30.30
N GLY A 184 -39.24 -1.62 29.04
CA GLY A 184 -40.30 -1.11 28.18
C GLY A 184 -41.09 -2.30 27.70
N GLU A 185 -42.39 -2.15 27.77
CA GLU A 185 -43.47 -3.03 27.37
C GLU A 185 -43.13 -3.93 26.17
N ALA A 186 -43.54 -5.22 26.27
CA ALA A 186 -43.26 -6.27 25.30
C ALA A 186 -43.50 -5.75 23.85
N GLU A 187 -42.54 -5.99 22.97
CA GLU A 187 -42.70 -5.66 21.55
C GLU A 187 -43.96 -6.31 20.98
N PRO A 188 -44.81 -5.53 20.26
CA PRO A 188 -46.03 -6.05 19.70
C PRO A 188 -45.77 -7.17 18.70
N GLN A 189 -46.35 -8.33 18.90
CA GLN A 189 -46.11 -9.52 18.07
C GLN A 189 -46.88 -9.51 16.75
N ASN A 190 -47.80 -8.57 16.57
CA ASN A 190 -48.56 -8.39 15.35
C ASN A 190 -49.05 -6.94 15.18
N LEU A 191 -49.59 -6.60 13.99
CA LEU A 191 -50.05 -5.26 13.66
C LEU A 191 -51.17 -4.76 14.56
N GLU A 192 -52.04 -5.65 15.06
CA GLU A 192 -53.14 -5.32 15.95
C GLU A 192 -52.67 -4.87 17.32
N ASP A 193 -51.66 -5.54 17.86
CA ASP A 193 -51.04 -5.19 19.14
C ASP A 193 -50.24 -3.89 19.03
N ALA A 194 -49.57 -3.65 17.90
CA ALA A 194 -48.90 -2.39 17.63
C ALA A 194 -49.87 -1.19 17.54
N LEU A 195 -51.05 -1.38 16.94
CA LEU A 195 -52.11 -0.37 16.86
C LEU A 195 -52.74 -0.07 18.22
N LYS A 196 -52.98 -1.11 19.07
CA LYS A 196 -53.46 -0.94 20.45
C LYS A 196 -52.47 -0.17 21.31
N LEU A 197 -51.14 -0.44 21.13
CA LEU A 197 -50.06 0.28 21.86
C LEU A 197 -50.00 1.76 21.43
N ALA A 198 -50.18 2.06 20.12
CA ALA A 198 -50.08 3.39 19.57
C ALA A 198 -51.33 4.26 19.78
N TYR A 199 -52.52 3.67 19.74
CA TYR A 199 -53.78 4.39 19.70
C TYR A 199 -54.83 3.89 20.73
N GLY A 200 -54.49 2.95 21.60
CA GLY A 200 -55.38 2.49 22.68
C GLY A 200 -55.58 3.57 23.74
N PRO A 201 -56.73 3.53 24.47
CA PRO A 201 -56.99 4.51 25.50
C PRO A 201 -55.92 4.47 26.58
N LYS A 202 -55.25 5.59 26.85
CA LYS A 202 -54.35 5.77 27.98
C LYS A 202 -55.19 5.73 29.24
N ASN A 203 -55.04 4.71 30.07
CA ASN A 203 -55.60 4.68 31.41
C ASN A 203 -54.89 5.74 32.25
N ASP A 204 -55.63 6.74 32.67
CA ASP A 204 -55.22 7.73 33.69
C ASP A 204 -55.07 7.09 35.08
#